data_8eb4234b5e026617e4a2b46db236d7ca
#
_entry.id   8eb4234b5e026617e4a2b46db236d7ca
#
_cell.length_a   1.000
_cell.length_b   1.000
_cell.length_c   1.000
_cell.angle_alpha   90.00
_cell.angle_beta   90.00
_cell.angle_gamma   90.00
#
_symmetry.space_group_name_H-M   'P 1'
#
loop_
_entity.id
_entity.type
_entity.pdbx_description
1 polymer ?
#
loop_
_entity_poly.entity_id
_entity_poly.type
_entity_poly.pdbx_seq_one_letter_code
_entity_poly.pdbx_strand_id
1 'polypeptide(L)' 'MTARQERFCQEFIASGNATQSAIKAGYSDKNAKTQGARLLMLDEVKQRIKELQTEVKNDKILDATQMK' A
#
# COMPACT_ATOMS: atom_id res chain seq x y z
N MET A 1 -1.11 11.58 -7.71
CA MET A 1 -0.18 10.55 -7.23
C MET A 1 0.68 10.05 -8.37
N THR A 2 1.95 9.80 -8.12
CA THR A 2 2.87 9.35 -9.17
C THR A 2 2.79 7.84 -9.35
N ALA A 3 3.30 7.36 -10.49
CA ALA A 3 3.35 5.92 -10.73
C ALA A 3 4.18 5.21 -9.66
N ARG A 4 5.22 5.87 -9.19
CA ARG A 4 6.08 5.29 -8.15
C ARG A 4 5.32 5.15 -6.84
N GLN A 5 4.51 6.15 -6.50
CA GLN A 5 3.71 6.08 -5.29
C GLN A 5 2.64 5.00 -5.40
N GLU A 6 2.07 4.87 -6.57
CA GLU A 6 1.07 3.82 -6.79
C GLU A 6 1.72 2.44 -6.63
N ARG A 7 2.91 2.26 -7.20
CA ARG A 7 3.61 1.00 -7.07
C ARG A 7 3.93 0.71 -5.60
N PHE A 8 4.31 1.75 -4.87
CA PHE A 8 4.58 1.58 -3.44
C PHE A 8 3.35 1.04 -2.73
N CYS A 9 2.19 1.60 -3.01
CA CYS A 9 0.97 1.15 -2.37
C CYS A 9 0.71 -0.32 -2.64
N GLN A 10 0.85 -0.72 -3.89
CA GLN A 10 0.59 -2.10 -4.26
C GLN A 10 1.58 -3.06 -3.61
N GLU A 11 2.85 -2.67 -3.59
CA GLU A 11 3.84 -3.52 -2.94
C GLU A 11 3.62 -3.58 -1.45
N PHE A 12 3.18 -2.49 -0.87
CA PHE A 12 2.97 -2.43 0.57
C PHE A 12 1.85 -3.38 1.01
N ILE A 13 0.77 -3.42 0.28
CA ILE A 13 -0.32 -4.32 0.66
C ILE A 13 0.07 -5.78 0.47
N ALA A 14 1.03 -6.04 -0.40
CA ALA A 14 1.49 -7.41 -0.63
C ALA A 14 2.48 -7.85 0.43
N SER A 15 3.38 -6.96 0.84
CA SER A 15 4.46 -7.34 1.75
C SER A 15 4.27 -6.87 3.17
N GLY A 16 3.58 -5.74 3.36
CA GLY A 16 3.45 -5.13 4.67
C GLY A 16 4.72 -4.47 5.15
N ASN A 17 5.70 -4.30 4.29
CA ASN A 17 7.00 -3.74 4.66
C ASN A 17 7.25 -2.48 3.85
N ALA A 18 7.22 -1.33 4.52
CA ALA A 18 7.34 -0.04 3.83
C ALA A 18 8.69 0.14 3.18
N THR A 19 9.76 -0.29 3.84
CA THR A 19 11.09 -0.14 3.29
C THR A 19 11.24 -0.96 2.02
N GLN A 20 10.85 -2.22 2.06
CA GLN A 20 10.94 -3.07 0.89
C GLN A 20 10.04 -2.57 -0.23
N SER A 21 8.86 -2.11 0.13
CA SER A 21 7.93 -1.58 -0.86
C SER A 21 8.50 -0.36 -1.57
N ALA A 22 9.17 0.50 -0.83
CA ALA A 22 9.81 1.66 -1.43
C ALA A 22 10.90 1.25 -2.39
N ILE A 23 11.70 0.26 -2.03
CA ILE A 23 12.76 -0.21 -2.91
C ILE A 23 12.16 -0.76 -4.20
N LYS A 24 11.13 -1.57 -4.09
CA LYS A 24 10.49 -2.14 -5.26
C LYS A 24 9.79 -1.10 -6.10
N ALA A 25 9.37 -0.02 -5.48
CA ALA A 25 8.73 1.06 -6.21
C ALA A 25 9.72 1.93 -6.98
N GLY A 26 11.01 1.76 -6.72
CA GLY A 26 12.01 2.51 -7.46
C GLY A 26 12.78 3.52 -6.64
N TYR A 27 12.54 3.60 -5.34
CA TYR A 27 13.30 4.49 -4.48
C TYR A 27 14.64 3.84 -4.14
N SER A 28 15.64 4.68 -3.88
CA SER A 28 16.96 4.13 -3.62
C SER A 28 16.99 3.39 -2.28
N ASP A 29 17.84 2.41 -2.21
CA ASP A 29 18.00 1.58 -1.03
C ASP A 29 18.33 2.43 0.19
N LYS A 30 19.19 3.43 0.00
CA LYS A 30 19.61 4.28 1.10
C LYS A 30 18.45 5.07 1.69
N ASN A 31 17.52 5.49 0.84
CA ASN A 31 16.43 6.36 1.27
C ASN A 31 15.14 5.61 1.47
N ALA A 32 15.11 4.32 1.18
CA ALA A 32 13.87 3.57 1.19
C ALA A 32 13.15 3.63 2.53
N LYS A 33 13.89 3.54 3.62
CA LYS A 33 13.28 3.59 4.94
C LYS A 33 12.60 4.93 5.19
N THR A 34 13.31 6.02 4.88
CA THR A 34 12.77 7.35 5.06
C THR A 34 11.62 7.61 4.10
N GLN A 35 11.81 7.23 2.84
CA GLN A 35 10.77 7.45 1.85
C GLN A 35 9.52 6.65 2.16
N GLY A 36 9.71 5.41 2.59
CA GLY A 36 8.57 4.60 2.96
C GLY A 36 7.76 5.22 4.08
N ALA A 37 8.44 5.71 5.10
CA ALA A 37 7.76 6.36 6.22
C ALA A 37 7.02 7.61 5.76
N ARG A 38 7.66 8.41 4.91
CA ARG A 38 7.03 9.62 4.40
C ARG A 38 5.81 9.31 3.55
N LEU A 39 5.93 8.31 2.70
CA LEU A 39 4.82 7.94 1.84
C LEU A 39 3.61 7.53 2.67
N LEU A 40 3.85 6.80 3.74
CA LEU A 40 2.74 6.38 4.59
C LEU A 40 2.06 7.53 5.31
N MET A 41 2.70 8.68 5.37
CA MET A 41 2.10 9.85 5.99
C MET A 41 1.32 10.72 5.03
N LEU A 42 1.43 10.46 3.74
CA LEU A 42 0.67 11.21 2.74
C LEU A 42 -0.77 10.74 2.70
N ASP A 43 -1.70 11.66 2.75
CA ASP A 43 -3.11 11.30 2.71
C ASP A 43 -3.48 10.50 1.47
N GLU A 44 -2.98 10.92 0.31
CA GLU A 44 -3.30 10.22 -0.93
C GLU A 44 -2.77 8.80 -0.91
N VAL A 45 -1.62 8.58 -0.29
CA VAL A 45 -1.06 7.25 -0.19
C VAL A 45 -1.87 6.40 0.79
N LYS A 46 -2.24 6.99 1.91
CA LYS A 46 -3.07 6.29 2.88
C LYS A 46 -4.41 5.89 2.28
N GLN A 47 -5.00 6.79 1.54
CA GLN A 47 -6.27 6.54 0.88
C GLN A 47 -6.14 5.39 -0.11
N ARG A 48 -5.08 5.42 -0.90
CA ARG A 48 -4.89 4.40 -1.92
C ARG A 48 -4.66 3.03 -1.29
N ILE A 49 -3.85 2.98 -0.25
CA ILE A 49 -3.60 1.73 0.45
C ILE A 49 -4.90 1.19 1.03
N LYS A 50 -5.69 2.08 1.61
CA LYS A 50 -6.96 1.67 2.18
C LYS A 50 -7.90 1.13 1.10
N GLU A 51 -7.93 1.78 -0.05
CA GLU A 51 -8.76 1.33 -1.16
C GLU A 51 -8.35 -0.06 -1.62
N LEU A 52 -7.05 -0.26 -1.76
CA LEU A 52 -6.56 -1.56 -2.21
C LEU A 52 -6.85 -2.64 -1.19
N GLN A 53 -6.68 -2.34 0.08
CA GLN A 53 -6.98 -3.31 1.13
C GLN A 53 -8.47 -3.60 1.19
N THR A 54 -9.27 -2.58 1.00
CA THR A 54 -10.72 -2.74 1.03
C THR A 54 -11.18 -3.66 -0.10
N GLU A 55 -10.59 -3.51 -1.27
CA GLU A 55 -10.93 -4.37 -2.39
C GLU A 55 -10.67 -5.83 -2.06
N VAL A 56 -9.50 -6.09 -1.47
CA VAL A 56 -9.16 -7.45 -1.08
C VAL A 56 -10.12 -7.94 -0.01
N LYS A 57 -10.41 -7.11 0.95
CA LYS A 57 -11.31 -7.49 2.03
C LYS A 57 -12.74 -7.65 1.57
N ASN A 58 -13.13 -6.88 0.58
CA ASN A 58 -14.50 -6.96 0.08
C ASN A 58 -14.83 -8.37 -0.40
N ASP A 59 -13.91 -9.01 -1.06
CA ASP A 59 -14.13 -10.36 -1.49
C ASP A 59 -14.49 -11.26 -0.32
N LYS A 60 -13.76 -11.12 0.76
CA LYS A 60 -13.99 -11.94 1.94
C LYS A 60 -15.21 -11.50 2.72
N ILE A 61 -15.39 -10.20 2.81
CA ILE A 61 -16.51 -9.66 3.57
C ILE A 61 -17.82 -10.01 2.92
N LEU A 62 -17.85 -10.01 1.61
CA LEU A 62 -19.07 -10.38 0.91
C LEU A 62 -19.48 -11.79 1.28
N ASP A 63 -18.52 -12.68 1.38
CA ASP A 63 -18.83 -14.03 1.80
C ASP A 63 -19.40 -14.04 3.19
N ALA A 64 -18.76 -13.36 4.10
CA ALA A 64 -19.20 -13.32 5.48
C ALA A 64 -20.55 -12.64 5.62
N THR A 65 -20.72 -11.55 4.88
CA THR A 65 -21.95 -10.79 4.97
C THR A 65 -23.14 -11.58 4.49
N GLN A 66 -22.92 -12.36 3.48
CA GLN A 66 -24.01 -13.10 2.91
C GLN A 66 -24.52 -14.19 3.83
N MET A 67 -23.71 -14.55 4.79
CA MET A 67 -24.14 -15.57 5.72
C MET A 67 -25.12 -15.04 6.72
N LYS A 68 -25.31 -13.77 6.73
CA LYS A 68 -26.31 -13.21 7.59
C LYS A 68 -27.65 -13.22 6.91
#